data_9c9db3f558cebfed153cb374deda301d
#
_entry.id   9c9db3f558cebfed153cb374deda301d
#
_cell.length_a   1.000
_cell.length_b   1.000
_cell.length_c   1.000
_cell.angle_alpha   90.00
_cell.angle_beta   90.00
_cell.angle_gamma   90.00
#
_symmetry.space_group_name_H-M   'P 1'
#
loop_
_entity.id
_entity.type
_entity.pdbx_description
1 polymer ?
#
loop_
_entity_poly.entity_id
_entity_poly.type
_entity_poly.pdbx_seq_one_letter_code
_entity_poly.pdbx_strand_id
1 'polypeptide(L)'
;MAYAVFLKRTAKRELEQLPRRVHDKIVDHLLSLRDHPHPAGADKLHGREGYRIGIGDYLVLYVISNRERTVEIVSVAHRKEVYL
;
A
#
# COMPACT_ATOMS: atom_id res chain seq x y z
N MET A 1 -11.27 -2.00 -15.63
CA MET A 1 -12.18 -2.12 -14.48
C MET A 1 -11.43 -1.86 -13.20
N ALA A 2 -12.04 -1.12 -12.30
CA ALA A 2 -11.38 -0.71 -11.08
C ALA A 2 -11.31 -1.84 -10.05
N TYR A 3 -10.24 -1.85 -9.28
CA TYR A 3 -10.10 -2.72 -8.12
C TYR A 3 -10.67 -2.00 -6.91
N ALA A 4 -11.19 -2.75 -5.95
CA ALA A 4 -11.59 -2.19 -4.67
C ALA A 4 -10.38 -2.21 -3.73
N VAL A 5 -10.10 -1.08 -3.09
CA VAL A 5 -8.96 -0.94 -2.20
C VAL A 5 -9.46 -0.95 -0.76
N PHE A 6 -8.91 -1.87 0.05
CA PHE A 6 -9.25 -2.02 1.45
C PHE A 6 -8.03 -1.80 2.31
N LEU A 7 -8.25 -1.24 3.49
CA LEU A 7 -7.19 -1.11 4.50
C LEU A 7 -7.41 -2.14 5.59
N LYS A 8 -6.38 -2.92 5.89
CA LYS A 8 -6.39 -3.72 7.11
C LYS A 8 -6.40 -2.78 8.30
N ARG A 9 -6.89 -3.25 9.43
CA ARG A 9 -6.96 -2.44 10.65
C ARG A 9 -5.61 -1.84 11.01
N THR A 10 -4.54 -2.63 10.91
CA THR A 10 -3.18 -2.16 11.19
C THR A 10 -2.79 -1.02 10.26
N ALA A 11 -3.03 -1.19 8.97
CA ALA A 11 -2.69 -0.17 7.98
C ALA A 11 -3.50 1.10 8.20
N LYS A 12 -4.77 0.95 8.54
CA LYS A 12 -5.63 2.11 8.81
C LYS A 12 -5.10 2.90 10.00
N ARG A 13 -4.73 2.19 11.07
CA ARG A 13 -4.19 2.83 12.27
C ARG A 13 -2.86 3.53 11.98
N GLU A 14 -1.98 2.86 11.23
CA GLU A 14 -0.71 3.46 10.86
C GLU A 14 -0.90 4.71 10.03
N LEU A 15 -1.81 4.66 9.07
CA LEU A 15 -2.10 5.80 8.20
C LEU A 15 -2.64 6.98 8.99
N GLU A 16 -3.53 6.73 9.96
CA GLU A 16 -4.13 7.77 10.77
C GLU A 16 -3.12 8.50 11.65
N GLN A 17 -1.99 7.88 11.94
CA GLN A 17 -0.96 8.49 12.79
C GLN A 17 0.05 9.32 12.02
N LEU A 18 -0.06 9.37 10.71
CA LEU A 18 0.89 10.11 9.89
C LEU A 18 0.58 11.61 9.88
N PRO A 19 1.61 12.46 9.73
CA PRO A 19 1.39 13.88 9.50
C PRO A 19 0.46 14.07 8.30
N ARG A 20 -0.38 15.10 8.35
CA ARG A 20 -1.42 15.33 7.35
C ARG A 20 -0.90 15.29 5.91
N ARG A 21 0.21 15.96 5.65
CA ARG A 21 0.78 16.00 4.31
C ARG A 21 1.16 14.62 3.80
N VAL A 22 1.78 13.82 4.65
CA VAL A 22 2.19 12.46 4.30
C VAL A 22 0.97 11.57 4.11
N HIS A 23 0.02 11.70 5.03
CA HIS A 23 -1.25 10.96 4.96
C HIS A 23 -1.92 11.18 3.61
N ASP A 24 -2.10 12.44 3.21
CA ASP A 24 -2.81 12.77 1.98
C ASP A 24 -2.07 12.25 0.76
N LYS A 25 -0.75 12.35 0.75
CA LYS A 25 0.06 11.86 -0.35
C LYS A 25 -0.07 10.35 -0.49
N ILE A 26 -0.06 9.63 0.62
CA ILE A 26 -0.21 8.17 0.59
C ILE A 26 -1.61 7.80 0.14
N VAL A 27 -2.64 8.47 0.64
CA VAL A 27 -4.03 8.20 0.23
C VAL A 27 -4.17 8.35 -1.29
N ASP A 28 -3.59 9.39 -1.86
CA ASP A 28 -3.65 9.59 -3.32
C ASP A 28 -3.05 8.39 -4.06
N HIS A 29 -1.93 7.87 -3.58
CA HIS A 29 -1.32 6.69 -4.18
C HIS A 29 -2.20 5.45 -4.03
N LEU A 30 -2.80 5.27 -2.84
CA LEU A 30 -3.67 4.12 -2.60
C LEU A 30 -4.88 4.16 -3.53
N LEU A 31 -5.45 5.35 -3.75
CA LEU A 31 -6.56 5.50 -4.66
C LEU A 31 -6.18 5.18 -6.10
N SER A 32 -4.94 5.49 -6.49
CA SER A 32 -4.47 5.17 -7.83
C SER A 32 -4.36 3.67 -8.07
N LEU A 33 -4.22 2.87 -7.00
CA LEU A 33 -4.15 1.41 -7.13
C LEU A 33 -5.48 0.81 -7.61
N ARG A 34 -6.56 1.57 -7.54
CA ARG A 34 -7.86 1.12 -8.05
C ARG A 34 -7.80 0.86 -9.55
N ASP A 35 -7.05 1.68 -10.27
CA ASP A 35 -6.93 1.56 -11.72
C ASP A 35 -5.60 0.95 -12.14
N HIS A 36 -4.58 1.08 -11.30
CA HIS A 36 -3.23 0.62 -11.59
C HIS A 36 -2.67 -0.14 -10.39
N PRO A 37 -3.14 -1.40 -10.17
CA PRO A 37 -2.68 -2.16 -9.00
C PRO A 37 -1.20 -2.60 -9.07
N HIS A 38 -0.60 -2.50 -10.26
CA HIS A 38 0.82 -2.81 -10.45
C HIS A 38 1.55 -1.59 -11.01
N PRO A 39 1.63 -0.48 -10.25
CA PRO A 39 2.29 0.73 -10.76
C PRO A 39 3.79 0.52 -10.90
N ALA A 40 4.42 1.38 -11.70
CA ALA A 40 5.87 1.39 -11.79
C ALA A 40 6.44 1.66 -10.39
N GLY A 41 7.48 0.94 -10.01
CA GLY A 41 8.08 1.07 -8.68
C GLY A 41 7.52 0.11 -7.65
N ALA A 42 6.46 -0.64 -7.96
CA ALA A 42 5.98 -1.68 -7.09
C ALA A 42 6.81 -2.94 -7.29
N ASP A 43 7.30 -3.50 -6.20
CA ASP A 43 8.12 -4.72 -6.22
C ASP A 43 7.38 -5.86 -5.54
N LYS A 44 7.49 -7.05 -6.12
CA LYS A 44 6.93 -8.25 -5.52
C LYS A 44 7.77 -8.66 -4.30
N LEU A 45 7.09 -9.05 -3.24
CA LEU A 45 7.77 -9.50 -2.03
C LEU A 45 8.36 -10.90 -2.24
N HIS A 46 9.55 -11.13 -1.66
CA HIS A 46 10.20 -12.42 -1.71
C HIS A 46 9.71 -13.30 -0.57
N GLY A 47 9.44 -14.58 -0.89
CA GLY A 47 9.09 -15.58 0.11
C GLY A 47 7.70 -15.43 0.70
N ARG A 48 6.91 -14.51 0.21
CA ARG A 48 5.53 -14.33 0.67
C ARG A 48 4.73 -13.60 -0.40
N GLU A 49 3.42 -13.73 -0.31
CA GLU A 49 2.51 -13.07 -1.22
C GLU A 49 2.48 -11.58 -0.94
N GLY A 50 2.40 -10.78 -1.98
CA GLY A 50 2.22 -9.36 -1.86
C GLY A 50 3.25 -8.53 -2.60
N TYR A 51 3.06 -7.23 -2.47
CA TYR A 51 3.89 -6.21 -3.14
C TYR A 51 4.23 -5.11 -2.16
N ARG A 52 5.28 -4.38 -2.48
CA ARG A 52 5.64 -3.18 -1.73
C ARG A 52 5.85 -2.03 -2.70
N ILE A 53 5.52 -0.83 -2.25
CA ILE A 53 5.81 0.37 -3.01
C ILE A 53 6.29 1.45 -2.06
N GLY A 54 7.34 2.19 -2.47
CA GLY A 54 7.86 3.31 -1.70
C GLY A 54 7.13 4.59 -2.08
N ILE A 55 6.69 5.32 -1.06
CA ILE A 55 6.04 6.62 -1.23
C ILE A 55 6.77 7.57 -0.29
N GLY A 56 7.72 8.34 -0.84
CA GLY A 56 8.59 9.16 -0.01
C GLY A 56 9.40 8.27 0.94
N ASP A 57 9.36 8.58 2.22
CA ASP A 57 10.07 7.83 3.25
C ASP A 57 9.29 6.65 3.80
N TYR A 58 8.16 6.32 3.18
CA TYR A 58 7.28 5.27 3.66
C TYR A 58 7.20 4.11 2.69
N LEU A 59 6.97 2.92 3.23
CA LEU A 59 6.73 1.71 2.45
C LEU A 59 5.31 1.24 2.70
N VAL A 60 4.60 0.95 1.63
CA VAL A 60 3.26 0.39 1.69
C VAL A 60 3.33 -1.05 1.22
N LEU A 61 2.83 -1.96 2.04
CA LEU A 61 2.74 -3.38 1.70
C LEU A 61 1.30 -3.70 1.38
N TYR A 62 1.06 -4.42 0.29
CA TYR A 62 -0.30 -4.75 -0.11
C TYR A 62 -0.37 -6.07 -0.85
N VAL A 63 -1.56 -6.66 -0.88
CA VAL A 63 -1.84 -7.92 -1.56
C VAL A 63 -2.92 -7.65 -2.62
N ILE A 64 -2.71 -8.19 -3.81
CA ILE A 64 -3.65 -8.05 -4.92
C ILE A 64 -4.34 -9.38 -5.16
N SER A 65 -5.66 -9.34 -5.28
CA SER A 65 -6.43 -10.48 -5.77
C SER A 65 -7.01 -10.10 -7.12
N ASN A 66 -6.47 -10.68 -8.18
CA ASN A 66 -7.00 -10.45 -9.53
C ASN A 66 -8.35 -11.13 -9.70
N ARG A 67 -8.55 -12.23 -9.00
CA ARG A 67 -9.80 -12.98 -9.04
C ARG A 67 -10.96 -12.14 -8.48
N GLU A 68 -10.72 -11.51 -7.34
CA GLU A 68 -11.74 -10.72 -6.66
C GLU A 68 -11.67 -9.25 -7.01
N ARG A 69 -10.65 -8.85 -7.75
CA ARG A 69 -10.38 -7.46 -8.09
C ARG A 69 -10.28 -6.57 -6.86
N THR A 70 -9.46 -7.01 -5.92
CA THR A 70 -9.23 -6.27 -4.68
C THR A 70 -7.75 -6.02 -4.46
N VAL A 71 -7.46 -4.92 -3.76
CA VAL A 71 -6.14 -4.59 -3.27
C VAL A 71 -6.29 -4.37 -1.77
N GLU A 72 -5.62 -5.19 -0.98
CA GLU A 72 -5.67 -5.07 0.47
C GLU A 72 -4.37 -4.47 0.97
N ILE A 73 -4.47 -3.30 1.61
CA ILE A 73 -3.30 -2.63 2.18
C ILE A 73 -3.03 -3.24 3.54
N VAL A 74 -1.85 -3.84 3.68
CA VAL A 74 -1.47 -4.59 4.87
C VAL A 74 -0.77 -3.70 5.89
N SER A 75 0.12 -2.83 5.40
CA SER A 75 0.93 -2.01 6.30
C SER A 75 1.37 -0.73 5.61
N VAL A 76 1.49 0.33 6.41
CA VAL A 76 2.06 1.61 6.00
C VAL A 76 3.07 1.95 7.08
N ALA A 77 4.36 1.84 6.77
CA ALA A 77 5.40 2.04 7.77
C ALA A 77 6.53 2.89 7.23
N HIS A 78 7.20 3.60 8.13
CA HIS A 78 8.39 4.36 7.76
C HIS A 78 9.46 3.39 7.29
N ARG A 79 10.18 3.78 6.23
CA ARG A 79 11.21 2.95 5.63
C ARG A 79 12.23 2.43 6.66
N LYS A 80 12.54 3.22 7.67
CA LYS A 80 13.51 2.84 8.71
C LYS A 80 12.99 1.75 9.65
N GLU A 81 11.68 1.53 9.67
CA GLU A 81 11.06 0.55 10.56
C GLU A 81 10.81 -0.79 9.87
N VAL A 82 11.11 -0.88 8.59
CA VAL A 82 10.84 -2.08 7.81
C VAL A 82 12.16 -2.73 7.41
N TYR A 83 12.36 -3.97 7.85
CA TYR A 83 13.50 -4.78 7.47
C TYR A 83 13.07 -5.73 6.37
N LEU A 84 13.65 -5.55 5.19
CA LEU A 84 13.28 -6.35 4.02
C LEU A 84 14.44 -7.18 3.53
#